data_203cce871e5a7f85481426d17046a927
#
_entry.id   203cce871e5a7f85481426d17046a927
#
_cell.length_a   1.000
_cell.length_b   1.000
_cell.length_c   1.000
_cell.angle_alpha   90.00
_cell.angle_beta   90.00
_cell.angle_gamma   90.00
#
_symmetry.space_group_name_H-M   'P 1'
#
loop_
_entity.id
_entity.type
_entity.pdbx_description
1 polymer ?
#
loop_
_entity_poly.entity_id
_entity_poly.type
_entity_poly.pdbx_seq_one_letter_code
_entity_poly.pdbx_strand_id
1 'polypeptide(L)'
;ALLAHAGYKVYVVEPNKERLDVIKTGRSFFFEEGLDSVIKLALQSGTLIPTNSYEESVPDSQVVFSCVGTPDNPDGSSNLTYVFSAAEETAKLAKPATIYVQKSTVPVGTGRKIEALFQELNKKLEYVSNPEFLREGTALSDTLFFDRVVVGGDNQAAVDTVMDIYMN
;
A
#
# COMPACT_ATOMS: atom_id res chain seq x y z
N ALA A 1 7.87 -0.63 5.59
CA ALA A 1 9.16 -0.64 6.31
C ALA A 1 10.31 -0.84 5.34
N LEU A 2 10.31 -1.89 4.49
CA LEU A 2 11.42 -2.17 3.55
C LEU A 2 11.66 -1.05 2.54
N LEU A 3 10.63 -0.49 1.94
CA LEU A 3 10.79 0.67 1.03
C LEU A 3 11.45 1.86 1.74
N ALA A 4 11.09 2.12 3.00
CA ALA A 4 11.73 3.17 3.78
C ALA A 4 13.19 2.83 4.11
N HIS A 5 13.51 1.55 4.34
CA HIS A 5 14.88 1.07 4.52
C HIS A 5 15.71 1.20 3.23
N ALA A 6 15.09 1.00 2.07
CA ALA A 6 15.70 1.24 0.76
C ALA A 6 15.89 2.72 0.41
N GLY A 7 15.48 3.65 1.29
CA GLY A 7 15.71 5.08 1.14
C GLY A 7 14.52 5.88 0.58
N TYR A 8 13.40 5.24 0.27
CA TYR A 8 12.19 5.97 -0.12
C TYR A 8 11.58 6.70 1.07
N LYS A 9 11.05 7.91 0.85
CA LYS A 9 10.18 8.58 1.84
C LYS A 9 8.83 7.88 1.84
N VAL A 10 8.46 7.24 2.93
CA VAL A 10 7.25 6.41 3.04
C VAL A 10 6.36 6.92 4.16
N TYR A 11 5.16 7.33 3.82
CA TYR A 11 4.08 7.52 4.77
C TYR A 11 3.39 6.18 5.03
N VAL A 12 3.17 5.84 6.30
CA VAL A 12 2.33 4.71 6.70
C VAL A 12 1.06 5.28 7.29
N VAL A 13 -0.03 5.22 6.52
CA VAL A 13 -1.35 5.66 6.97
C VAL A 13 -2.03 4.50 7.69
N GLU A 14 -2.18 4.61 9.00
CA GLU A 14 -2.87 3.63 9.85
C GLU A 14 -3.99 4.33 10.64
N PRO A 15 -5.26 4.10 10.28
CA PRO A 15 -6.39 4.75 10.95
C PRO A 15 -6.63 4.26 12.38
N ASN A 16 -6.19 3.04 12.72
CA ASN A 16 -6.29 2.52 14.07
C ASN A 16 -5.21 3.16 14.96
N LYS A 17 -5.66 3.98 15.93
CA LYS A 17 -4.77 4.73 16.81
C LYS A 17 -3.83 3.84 17.62
N GLU A 18 -4.29 2.71 18.13
CA GLU A 18 -3.47 1.81 18.96
C GLU A 18 -2.34 1.19 18.12
N ARG A 19 -2.64 0.75 16.88
CA ARG A 19 -1.63 0.23 15.95
C ARG A 19 -0.64 1.31 15.54
N LEU A 20 -1.14 2.51 15.24
CA LEU A 20 -0.30 3.65 14.89
C LEU A 20 0.67 3.99 16.02
N ASP A 21 0.19 4.03 17.27
CA ASP A 21 1.01 4.31 18.44
C ASP A 21 2.12 3.23 18.61
N VAL A 22 1.81 1.96 18.37
CA VAL A 22 2.82 0.88 18.35
C VAL A 22 3.88 1.12 17.28
N ILE A 23 3.48 1.41 16.03
CA ILE A 23 4.41 1.68 14.92
C ILE A 23 5.34 2.85 15.27
N LYS A 24 4.82 3.92 15.86
CA LYS A 24 5.60 5.10 16.31
C LYS A 24 6.67 4.76 17.35
N THR A 25 6.53 3.66 18.08
CA THR A 25 7.57 3.19 19.03
C THR A 25 8.68 2.39 18.34
N GLY A 26 8.60 2.15 17.04
CA GLY A 26 9.55 1.33 16.30
C GLY A 26 9.26 -0.16 16.37
N ARG A 27 7.98 -0.53 16.61
CA ARG A 27 7.55 -1.92 16.74
C ARG A 27 6.41 -2.23 15.78
N SER A 28 6.28 -3.48 15.39
CA SER A 28 5.10 -3.99 14.71
C SER A 28 4.02 -4.37 15.72
N PHE A 29 2.76 -4.38 15.30
CA PHE A 29 1.63 -4.84 16.12
C PHE A 29 1.28 -6.32 15.89
N PHE A 30 2.11 -7.03 15.12
CA PHE A 30 2.06 -8.47 14.89
C PHE A 30 3.48 -9.03 14.86
N PHE A 31 3.62 -10.33 15.01
CA PHE A 31 4.93 -10.97 14.98
C PHE A 31 5.42 -11.14 13.53
N GLU A 32 6.61 -10.62 13.28
CA GLU A 32 7.36 -10.85 12.04
C GLU A 32 8.85 -10.72 12.36
N GLU A 33 9.62 -11.76 12.10
CA GLU A 33 11.04 -11.79 12.46
C GLU A 33 11.81 -10.65 11.75
N GLY A 34 12.55 -9.86 12.53
CA GLY A 34 13.37 -8.75 12.03
C GLY A 34 12.62 -7.45 11.72
N LEU A 35 11.28 -7.45 11.64
CA LEU A 35 10.51 -6.29 11.21
C LEU A 35 10.64 -5.10 12.16
N ASP A 36 10.66 -5.32 13.48
CA ASP A 36 10.83 -4.25 14.47
C ASP A 36 12.15 -3.48 14.26
N SER A 37 13.21 -4.20 13.92
CA SER A 37 14.52 -3.58 13.64
C SER A 37 14.46 -2.69 12.40
N VAL A 38 13.81 -3.13 11.35
CA VAL A 38 13.64 -2.37 10.10
C VAL A 38 12.77 -1.14 10.34
N ILE A 39 11.65 -1.27 11.07
CA ILE A 39 10.79 -0.14 11.43
C ILE A 39 11.58 0.90 12.23
N LYS A 40 12.30 0.46 13.25
CA LYS A 40 13.08 1.35 14.12
C LYS A 40 14.15 2.14 13.35
N LEU A 41 14.89 1.47 12.48
CA LEU A 41 15.92 2.12 11.64
C LEU A 41 15.28 3.14 10.69
N ALA A 42 14.17 2.79 10.04
CA ALA A 42 13.47 3.67 9.12
C ALA A 42 12.82 4.89 9.80
N LEU A 43 12.36 4.75 11.05
CA LEU A 43 11.91 5.89 11.86
C LEU A 43 13.09 6.80 12.26
N GLN A 44 14.22 6.22 12.65
CA GLN A 44 15.42 6.97 13.05
C GLN A 44 16.03 7.75 11.89
N SER A 45 16.00 7.20 10.67
CA SER A 45 16.44 7.89 9.46
C SER A 45 15.44 8.94 8.95
N GLY A 46 14.21 8.96 9.50
CA GLY A 46 13.14 9.85 9.03
C GLY A 46 12.51 9.45 7.69
N THR A 47 12.86 8.28 7.15
CA THR A 47 12.29 7.79 5.88
C THR A 47 10.92 7.13 6.07
N LEU A 48 10.57 6.66 7.27
CA LEU A 48 9.25 6.15 7.62
C LEU A 48 8.48 7.17 8.46
N ILE A 49 7.31 7.58 8.00
CA ILE A 49 6.49 8.62 8.63
C ILE A 49 5.10 8.02 8.94
N PRO A 50 4.88 7.51 10.17
CA PRO A 50 3.57 7.00 10.57
C PRO A 50 2.58 8.14 10.84
N THR A 51 1.42 8.08 10.19
CA THR A 51 0.33 9.05 10.33
C THR A 51 -1.03 8.37 10.26
N ASN A 52 -2.08 9.04 10.68
CA ASN A 52 -3.47 8.65 10.44
C ASN A 52 -4.16 9.57 9.43
N SER A 53 -3.42 10.49 8.81
CA SER A 53 -3.96 11.49 7.90
C SER A 53 -3.60 11.21 6.45
N TYR A 54 -4.63 11.09 5.61
CA TYR A 54 -4.48 11.07 4.16
C TYR A 54 -4.03 12.44 3.63
N GLU A 55 -4.47 13.54 4.26
CA GLU A 55 -4.13 14.92 3.89
C GLU A 55 -2.64 15.22 4.02
N GLU A 56 -1.98 14.59 5.01
CA GLU A 56 -0.53 14.74 5.20
C GLU A 56 0.30 13.91 4.21
N SER A 57 -0.25 12.80 3.74
CA SER A 57 0.51 11.77 3.03
C SER A 57 0.26 11.77 1.53
N VAL A 58 -1.00 11.77 1.10
CA VAL A 58 -1.36 11.54 -0.30
C VAL A 58 -0.89 12.66 -1.24
N PRO A 59 -1.01 13.97 -0.91
CA PRO A 59 -0.58 15.03 -1.82
C PRO A 59 0.92 15.02 -2.15
N ASP A 60 1.74 14.43 -1.29
CA ASP A 60 3.19 14.32 -1.47
C ASP A 60 3.63 12.99 -2.09
N SER A 61 2.68 12.06 -2.28
CA SER A 61 2.98 10.72 -2.75
C SER A 61 2.87 10.61 -4.26
N GLN A 62 3.86 10.00 -4.90
CA GLN A 62 3.83 9.63 -6.32
C GLN A 62 3.16 8.27 -6.52
N VAL A 63 3.36 7.36 -5.56
CA VAL A 63 2.81 6.00 -5.56
C VAL A 63 2.12 5.75 -4.23
N VAL A 64 0.89 5.27 -4.26
CA VAL A 64 0.10 4.93 -3.08
C VAL A 64 -0.24 3.45 -3.11
N PHE A 65 0.30 2.68 -2.18
CA PHE A 65 -0.01 1.25 -2.02
C PHE A 65 -1.22 1.07 -1.08
N SER A 66 -2.29 0.49 -1.60
CA SER A 66 -3.44 0.05 -0.82
C SER A 66 -3.20 -1.36 -0.28
N CYS A 67 -2.93 -1.44 1.03
CA CYS A 67 -2.65 -2.67 1.78
C CYS A 67 -3.73 -2.93 2.83
N VAL A 68 -4.96 -2.57 2.55
CA VAL A 68 -6.09 -2.69 3.47
C VAL A 68 -6.60 -4.13 3.55
N GLY A 69 -7.22 -4.50 4.67
CA GLY A 69 -7.82 -5.83 4.81
C GLY A 69 -9.01 -6.05 3.88
N THR A 70 -9.18 -7.30 3.44
CA THR A 70 -10.31 -7.76 2.62
C THR A 70 -11.00 -8.95 3.32
N PRO A 71 -11.65 -8.72 4.50
CA PRO A 71 -12.27 -9.81 5.26
C PRO A 71 -13.44 -10.42 4.49
N ASP A 72 -13.76 -11.67 4.82
CA ASP A 72 -14.90 -12.35 4.24
C ASP A 72 -16.23 -11.79 4.78
N ASN A 73 -17.23 -11.72 3.89
CA ASN A 73 -18.62 -11.56 4.26
C ASN A 73 -19.21 -12.89 4.77
N PRO A 74 -20.36 -12.89 5.46
CA PRO A 74 -21.02 -14.13 5.92
C PRO A 74 -21.35 -15.14 4.81
N ASP A 75 -21.48 -14.69 3.56
CA ASP A 75 -21.73 -15.51 2.37
C ASP A 75 -20.44 -16.03 1.70
N GLY A 76 -19.27 -15.73 2.28
CA GLY A 76 -17.96 -16.11 1.74
C GLY A 76 -17.41 -15.20 0.64
N SER A 77 -18.13 -14.14 0.26
CA SER A 77 -17.60 -13.13 -0.66
C SER A 77 -16.63 -12.18 0.06
N SER A 78 -15.70 -11.56 -0.67
CA SER A 78 -14.78 -10.58 -0.10
C SER A 78 -15.47 -9.26 0.20
N ASN A 79 -15.31 -8.75 1.41
CA ASN A 79 -15.74 -7.41 1.79
C ASN A 79 -14.73 -6.37 1.29
N LEU A 80 -15.14 -5.58 0.30
CA LEU A 80 -14.30 -4.58 -0.35
C LEU A 80 -14.49 -3.16 0.19
N THR A 81 -15.21 -2.99 1.30
CA THR A 81 -15.51 -1.67 1.88
C THR A 81 -14.24 -0.87 2.13
N TYR A 82 -13.23 -1.49 2.74
CA TYR A 82 -11.95 -0.80 3.01
C TYR A 82 -11.17 -0.48 1.73
N VAL A 83 -11.26 -1.35 0.71
CA VAL A 83 -10.59 -1.14 -0.59
C VAL A 83 -11.16 0.11 -1.27
N PHE A 84 -12.49 0.21 -1.38
CA PHE A 84 -13.12 1.38 -2.00
C PHE A 84 -12.97 2.65 -1.18
N SER A 85 -13.05 2.57 0.16
CA SER A 85 -12.81 3.71 1.03
C SER A 85 -11.38 4.26 0.87
N ALA A 86 -10.37 3.40 0.85
CA ALA A 86 -8.99 3.82 0.64
C ALA A 86 -8.76 4.42 -0.75
N ALA A 87 -9.38 3.85 -1.79
CA ALA A 87 -9.31 4.37 -3.15
C ALA A 87 -9.95 5.76 -3.26
N GLU A 88 -11.14 5.94 -2.65
CA GLU A 88 -11.88 7.20 -2.65
C GLU A 88 -11.11 8.30 -1.91
N GLU A 89 -10.63 8.03 -0.69
CA GLU A 89 -9.85 9.00 0.11
C GLU A 89 -8.54 9.38 -0.61
N THR A 90 -7.87 8.39 -1.21
CA THR A 90 -6.70 8.67 -2.05
C THR A 90 -7.05 9.56 -3.23
N ALA A 91 -8.12 9.23 -3.96
CA ALA A 91 -8.51 9.98 -5.16
C ALA A 91 -8.88 11.43 -4.85
N LYS A 92 -9.52 11.71 -3.71
CA LYS A 92 -9.88 13.08 -3.30
C LYS A 92 -8.66 13.98 -3.19
N LEU A 93 -7.52 13.46 -2.74
CA LEU A 93 -6.33 14.21 -2.33
C LEU A 93 -5.16 14.08 -3.30
N ALA A 94 -5.12 13.02 -4.10
CA ALA A 94 -4.04 12.73 -5.02
C ALA A 94 -3.90 13.78 -6.13
N LYS A 95 -2.65 14.01 -6.53
CA LYS A 95 -2.31 14.79 -7.72
C LYS A 95 -2.60 13.97 -8.99
N PRO A 96 -2.80 14.64 -10.14
CA PRO A 96 -2.85 13.94 -11.43
C PRO A 96 -1.61 13.05 -11.65
N ALA A 97 -1.82 11.90 -12.25
CA ALA A 97 -0.80 10.88 -12.52
C ALA A 97 -0.20 10.19 -11.26
N THR A 98 -0.76 10.40 -10.08
CA THR A 98 -0.43 9.53 -8.92
C THR A 98 -0.81 8.09 -9.27
N ILE A 99 0.09 7.15 -8.98
CA ILE A 99 -0.12 5.72 -9.20
C ILE A 99 -0.76 5.11 -7.96
N TYR A 100 -1.98 4.59 -8.11
CA TYR A 100 -2.66 3.82 -7.07
C TYR A 100 -2.41 2.33 -7.29
N VAL A 101 -1.71 1.72 -6.36
CA VAL A 101 -1.32 0.30 -6.41
C VAL A 101 -2.21 -0.50 -5.47
N GLN A 102 -3.03 -1.40 -6.01
CA GLN A 102 -3.81 -2.35 -5.23
C GLN A 102 -2.92 -3.54 -4.86
N LYS A 103 -2.44 -3.55 -3.62
CA LYS A 103 -1.58 -4.61 -3.08
C LYS A 103 -2.39 -5.76 -2.48
N SER A 104 -3.48 -5.44 -1.77
CA SER A 104 -4.36 -6.46 -1.21
C SER A 104 -5.02 -7.28 -2.30
N THR A 105 -5.16 -8.59 -2.05
CA THR A 105 -5.84 -9.50 -2.96
C THR A 105 -7.34 -9.18 -3.04
N VAL A 106 -7.83 -9.01 -4.25
CA VAL A 106 -9.22 -8.65 -4.54
C VAL A 106 -9.78 -9.50 -5.68
N PRO A 107 -11.09 -9.72 -5.77
CA PRO A 107 -11.73 -10.41 -6.87
C PRO A 107 -11.44 -9.77 -8.23
N VAL A 108 -11.44 -10.60 -9.28
CA VAL A 108 -11.33 -10.15 -10.67
C VAL A 108 -12.39 -9.10 -10.98
N GLY A 109 -12.01 -8.04 -11.69
CA GLY A 109 -12.87 -6.91 -12.02
C GLY A 109 -12.93 -5.79 -10.98
N THR A 110 -12.33 -5.96 -9.78
CA THR A 110 -12.28 -4.89 -8.78
C THR A 110 -11.48 -3.69 -9.28
N GLY A 111 -10.38 -3.89 -10.02
CA GLY A 111 -9.60 -2.80 -10.62
C GLY A 111 -10.44 -1.90 -11.51
N ARG A 112 -11.25 -2.48 -12.40
CA ARG A 112 -12.16 -1.70 -13.28
C ARG A 112 -13.17 -0.86 -12.50
N LYS A 113 -13.63 -1.35 -11.35
CA LYS A 113 -14.54 -0.57 -10.48
C LYS A 113 -13.82 0.59 -9.79
N ILE A 114 -12.55 0.40 -9.41
CA ILE A 114 -11.72 1.47 -8.84
C ILE A 114 -11.42 2.54 -9.91
N GLU A 115 -11.08 2.14 -11.13
CA GLU A 115 -10.89 3.08 -12.24
C GLU A 115 -12.17 3.87 -12.55
N ALA A 116 -13.33 3.22 -12.54
CA ALA A 116 -14.63 3.89 -12.69
C ALA A 116 -14.87 4.91 -11.57
N LEU A 117 -14.55 4.56 -10.31
CA LEU A 117 -14.62 5.49 -9.18
C LEU A 117 -13.73 6.72 -9.40
N PHE A 118 -12.49 6.54 -9.90
CA PHE A 118 -11.62 7.67 -10.21
C PHE A 118 -12.20 8.56 -11.30
N GLN A 119 -12.82 7.98 -12.33
CA GLN A 119 -13.49 8.73 -13.40
C GLN A 119 -14.70 9.52 -12.87
N GLU A 120 -15.54 8.90 -12.02
CA GLU A 120 -16.69 9.55 -11.38
C GLU A 120 -16.26 10.76 -10.52
N LEU A 121 -15.12 10.65 -9.86
CA LEU A 121 -14.53 11.75 -9.07
C LEU A 121 -13.76 12.77 -9.92
N ASN A 122 -13.76 12.63 -11.25
CA ASN A 122 -12.95 13.46 -12.17
C ASN A 122 -11.44 13.45 -11.83
N LYS A 123 -10.91 12.33 -11.39
CA LYS A 123 -9.49 12.16 -11.00
C LYS A 123 -8.72 11.34 -12.02
N LYS A 124 -7.52 11.83 -12.36
CA LYS A 124 -6.60 11.18 -13.29
C LYS A 124 -5.51 10.44 -12.52
N LEU A 125 -5.86 9.31 -11.92
CA LEU A 125 -4.93 8.39 -11.27
C LEU A 125 -4.68 7.20 -12.18
N GLU A 126 -3.49 6.64 -12.07
CA GLU A 126 -3.11 5.41 -12.74
C GLU A 126 -3.35 4.21 -11.81
N TYR A 127 -4.13 3.24 -12.24
CA TYR A 127 -4.37 2.02 -11.46
C TYR A 127 -3.37 0.93 -11.83
N VAL A 128 -2.76 0.33 -10.80
CA VAL A 128 -1.87 -0.82 -10.95
C VAL A 128 -2.28 -1.92 -9.96
N SER A 129 -2.44 -3.13 -10.43
CA SER A 129 -2.62 -4.33 -9.62
C SER A 129 -1.25 -4.94 -9.29
N ASN A 130 -0.97 -5.13 -8.01
CA ASN A 130 0.26 -5.76 -7.53
C ASN A 130 -0.06 -6.68 -6.35
N PRO A 131 -0.71 -7.83 -6.59
CA PRO A 131 -1.04 -8.76 -5.52
C PRO A 131 0.23 -9.27 -4.83
N GLU A 132 0.11 -9.53 -3.54
CA GLU A 132 1.19 -10.07 -2.73
C GLU A 132 1.06 -11.59 -2.59
N PHE A 133 2.19 -12.25 -2.27
CA PHE A 133 2.30 -13.70 -2.07
C PHE A 133 3.08 -13.99 -0.77
N LEU A 134 2.92 -13.13 0.24
CA LEU A 134 3.67 -13.19 1.49
C LEU A 134 3.05 -14.20 2.45
N ARG A 135 3.88 -14.86 3.24
CA ARG A 135 3.46 -15.75 4.31
C ARG A 135 3.65 -15.07 5.65
N GLU A 136 2.66 -15.14 6.51
CA GLU A 136 2.77 -14.63 7.88
C GLU A 136 3.94 -15.25 8.63
N GLY A 137 4.73 -14.43 9.33
CA GLY A 137 5.93 -14.85 10.06
C GLY A 137 7.21 -14.93 9.23
N THR A 138 7.11 -14.88 7.87
CA THR A 138 8.26 -14.86 6.95
C THR A 138 8.14 -13.81 5.87
N ALA A 139 7.19 -12.87 6.00
CA ALA A 139 6.88 -11.88 4.99
C ALA A 139 8.06 -10.94 4.67
N LEU A 140 8.91 -10.65 5.66
CA LEU A 140 10.13 -9.85 5.46
C LEU A 140 11.08 -10.59 4.52
N SER A 141 11.36 -11.86 4.78
CA SER A 141 12.21 -12.71 3.95
C SER A 141 11.60 -12.93 2.57
N ASP A 142 10.29 -13.21 2.50
CA ASP A 142 9.57 -13.40 1.24
C ASP A 142 9.60 -12.13 0.37
N THR A 143 9.66 -10.95 0.98
CA THR A 143 9.77 -9.68 0.25
C THR A 143 11.20 -9.41 -0.24
N LEU A 144 12.22 -9.83 0.50
CA LEU A 144 13.63 -9.64 0.12
C LEU A 144 14.09 -10.68 -0.91
N PHE A 145 13.54 -11.88 -0.84
CA PHE A 145 13.93 -13.03 -1.68
C PHE A 145 12.68 -13.60 -2.37
N PHE A 146 11.95 -12.74 -3.06
CA PHE A 146 10.71 -13.14 -3.72
C PHE A 146 10.95 -14.09 -4.91
N ASP A 147 10.09 -15.10 -5.05
CA ASP A 147 10.09 -15.97 -6.23
C ASP A 147 9.53 -15.25 -7.46
N ARG A 148 8.60 -14.32 -7.26
CA ARG A 148 7.93 -13.57 -8.31
C ARG A 148 7.31 -12.28 -7.78
N VAL A 149 7.25 -11.28 -8.65
CA VAL A 149 6.42 -10.09 -8.49
C VAL A 149 5.45 -10.04 -9.67
N VAL A 150 4.17 -9.81 -9.38
CA VAL A 150 3.14 -9.65 -10.42
C VAL A 150 2.68 -8.18 -10.37
N VAL A 151 2.81 -7.51 -11.49
CA VAL A 151 2.37 -6.11 -11.66
C VAL A 151 1.60 -6.01 -12.96
N GLY A 152 0.41 -5.43 -12.94
CA GLY A 152 -0.44 -5.28 -14.11
C GLY A 152 -1.23 -3.99 -14.06
N GLY A 153 -1.43 -3.37 -15.23
CA GLY A 153 -2.20 -2.13 -15.38
C GLY A 153 -2.31 -1.76 -16.86
N ASP A 154 -3.17 -0.80 -17.17
CA ASP A 154 -3.37 -0.36 -18.56
C ASP A 154 -2.30 0.65 -19.01
N ASN A 155 -1.67 1.37 -18.07
CA ASN A 155 -0.57 2.31 -18.35
C ASN A 155 0.78 1.64 -18.10
N GLN A 156 1.53 1.34 -19.18
CA GLN A 156 2.82 0.66 -19.09
C GLN A 156 3.84 1.46 -18.26
N ALA A 157 3.87 2.78 -18.36
CA ALA A 157 4.79 3.61 -17.58
C ALA A 157 4.53 3.53 -16.07
N ALA A 158 3.26 3.41 -15.66
CA ALA A 158 2.90 3.18 -14.26
C ALA A 158 3.31 1.78 -13.81
N VAL A 159 3.12 0.76 -14.64
CA VAL A 159 3.58 -0.61 -14.37
C VAL A 159 5.11 -0.65 -14.21
N ASP A 160 5.85 -0.02 -15.12
CA ASP A 160 7.32 0.02 -15.07
C ASP A 160 7.80 0.75 -13.81
N THR A 161 7.15 1.86 -13.42
CA THR A 161 7.47 2.57 -12.17
C THR A 161 7.31 1.68 -10.94
N VAL A 162 6.23 0.88 -10.88
CA VAL A 162 6.02 -0.05 -9.76
C VAL A 162 7.03 -1.20 -9.81
N MET A 163 7.36 -1.72 -10.99
CA MET A 163 8.42 -2.75 -11.14
C MET A 163 9.77 -2.24 -10.66
N ASP A 164 10.15 -1.01 -11.00
CA ASP A 164 11.44 -0.41 -10.59
C ASP A 164 11.57 -0.31 -9.07
N ILE A 165 10.46 -0.14 -8.34
CA ILE A 165 10.46 -0.15 -6.86
C ILE A 165 10.94 -1.51 -6.29
N TYR A 166 10.68 -2.62 -7.00
CA TYR A 166 11.11 -3.96 -6.59
C TYR A 166 12.52 -4.33 -7.07
N MET A 167 13.03 -3.63 -8.07
CA MET A 167 14.33 -3.93 -8.68
C MET A 167 15.50 -3.14 -8.06
N ASN A 168 15.20 -2.09 -7.28
CA ASN A 168 16.16 -1.24 -6.58
C ASN A 168 16.23 -1.57 -5.09
#